data_9105a41b0ec497ab26d4166b2132f21b
#
_entry.id   9105a41b0ec497ab26d4166b2132f21b
#
_cell.length_a   1.000
_cell.length_b   1.000
_cell.length_c   1.000
_cell.angle_alpha   90.00
_cell.angle_beta   90.00
_cell.angle_gamma   90.00
#
_symmetry.space_group_name_H-M   'P 1'
#
loop_
_entity.id
_entity.type
_entity.pdbx_description
1 polymer ?
#
loop_
_entity_poly.entity_id
_entity_poly.type
_entity_poly.pdbx_seq_one_letter_code
_entity_poly.pdbx_strand_id
1 'polypeptide(L)'
;TKTLGLDYKSDGFYTDSEGNVCGSPKYYRKSQTKLKKLQRQFSKKVKNSKNKEKARLKVAKLQRHISNQRLDFLQKESTRIANLYDVVCVENLDMVAMSNKSFKNGKATLDNGYGMFLNMLEYKLQDRGKYFVKVDKWYASSQICSKCGNKKKIALNERIYTCDCW
;
A
#
# COMPACT_ATOMS: atom_id res chain seq x y z
N THR A 1 -5.80 22.84 12.16
CA THR A 1 -5.46 21.98 10.99
C THR A 1 -4.74 20.76 11.50
N LYS A 2 -5.31 19.57 11.27
CA LYS A 2 -4.67 18.30 11.62
C LYS A 2 -3.90 17.78 10.42
N THR A 3 -2.61 17.54 10.59
CA THR A 3 -1.71 17.04 9.54
C THR A 3 -1.27 15.61 9.86
N LEU A 4 -1.20 14.76 8.83
CA LEU A 4 -0.70 13.39 8.92
C LEU A 4 0.35 13.13 7.84
N GLY A 5 1.50 12.58 8.22
CA GLY A 5 2.47 12.01 7.31
C GLY A 5 2.28 10.50 7.19
N LEU A 6 2.40 9.95 5.98
CA LEU A 6 2.33 8.51 5.73
C LEU A 6 3.59 8.03 5.01
N ASP A 7 4.29 7.09 5.62
CA ASP A 7 5.44 6.38 5.04
C ASP A 7 5.05 4.95 4.65
N TYR A 8 5.31 4.57 3.39
CA TYR A 8 4.96 3.24 2.87
C TYR A 8 5.82 2.14 3.48
N LYS A 9 5.15 1.06 3.92
CA LYS A 9 5.81 -0.12 4.48
C LYS A 9 5.49 -1.37 3.67
N SER A 10 6.49 -1.97 3.03
CA SER A 10 6.29 -3.12 2.13
C SER A 10 5.84 -4.41 2.84
N ASP A 11 6.23 -4.63 4.08
CA ASP A 11 5.83 -5.77 4.92
C ASP A 11 4.55 -5.51 5.75
N GLY A 12 4.11 -4.25 5.81
CA GLY A 12 2.87 -3.76 6.39
C GLY A 12 2.01 -3.06 5.35
N PHE A 13 1.58 -1.85 5.64
CA PHE A 13 0.86 -0.98 4.73
C PHE A 13 1.45 0.43 4.75
N TYR A 14 1.43 1.10 5.90
CA TYR A 14 2.16 2.34 6.15
C TYR A 14 2.47 2.50 7.64
N THR A 15 3.39 3.39 7.96
CA THR A 15 3.59 3.99 9.29
C THR A 15 3.20 5.46 9.19
N ASP A 16 2.51 5.98 10.19
CA ASP A 16 2.12 7.38 10.23
C ASP A 16 3.07 8.22 11.10
N SER A 17 2.95 9.55 10.98
CA SER A 17 3.75 10.51 11.75
C SER A 17 3.45 10.52 13.25
N GLU A 18 2.38 9.86 13.70
CA GLU A 18 2.03 9.68 15.11
C GLU A 18 2.65 8.38 15.69
N GLY A 19 3.38 7.61 14.87
CA GLY A 19 4.02 6.36 15.26
C GLY A 19 3.13 5.12 15.14
N ASN A 20 1.90 5.26 14.63
CA ASN A 20 1.01 4.12 14.45
C ASN A 20 1.41 3.35 13.19
N VAL A 21 1.30 2.03 13.26
CA VAL A 21 1.58 1.13 12.13
C VAL A 21 0.28 0.51 11.64
N CYS A 22 -0.07 0.78 10.37
CA CYS A 22 -1.16 0.09 9.70
C CYS A 22 -0.64 -1.20 9.06
N GLY A 23 -1.23 -2.34 9.44
CA GLY A 23 -0.87 -3.63 8.88
C GLY A 23 -1.64 -3.96 7.59
N SER A 24 -0.96 -4.55 6.60
CA SER A 24 -1.65 -5.08 5.41
C SER A 24 -2.39 -6.38 5.73
N PRO A 25 -3.66 -6.53 5.34
CA PRO A 25 -4.42 -7.77 5.56
C PRO A 25 -3.92 -8.98 4.76
N LYS A 26 -3.10 -8.79 3.71
CA LYS A 26 -2.45 -9.83 2.88
C LYS A 26 -3.46 -10.82 2.27
N TYR A 27 -4.58 -10.33 1.75
CA TYR A 27 -5.70 -11.14 1.24
C TYR A 27 -5.30 -12.11 0.13
N TYR A 28 -4.47 -11.66 -0.82
CA TYR A 28 -3.96 -12.52 -1.88
C TYR A 28 -3.08 -13.63 -1.33
N ARG A 29 -2.14 -13.31 -0.43
CA ARG A 29 -1.23 -14.30 0.17
C ARG A 29 -1.99 -15.37 0.95
N LYS A 30 -2.99 -14.97 1.75
CA LYS A 30 -3.88 -15.90 2.49
C LYS A 30 -4.65 -16.84 1.55
N SER A 31 -5.05 -16.36 0.39
CA SER A 31 -5.83 -17.13 -0.58
C SER A 31 -4.98 -17.87 -1.61
N GLN A 32 -3.67 -17.68 -1.65
CA GLN A 32 -2.79 -18.13 -2.71
C GLN A 32 -2.79 -19.65 -2.91
N THR A 33 -2.78 -20.44 -1.84
CA THR A 33 -2.81 -21.90 -1.93
C THR A 33 -4.11 -22.39 -2.57
N LYS A 34 -5.25 -21.84 -2.14
CA LYS A 34 -6.56 -22.15 -2.72
C LYS A 34 -6.63 -21.73 -4.19
N LEU A 35 -6.12 -20.55 -4.53
CA LEU A 35 -6.10 -20.06 -5.91
C LEU A 35 -5.26 -20.97 -6.81
N LYS A 36 -4.05 -21.35 -6.38
CA LYS A 36 -3.20 -22.30 -7.12
C LYS A 36 -3.91 -23.65 -7.37
N LYS A 37 -4.59 -24.18 -6.36
CA LYS A 37 -5.36 -25.43 -6.49
C LYS A 37 -6.45 -25.31 -7.55
N LEU A 38 -7.24 -24.24 -7.51
CA LEU A 38 -8.30 -24.00 -8.50
C LEU A 38 -7.74 -23.76 -9.92
N GLN A 39 -6.65 -23.03 -10.06
CA GLN A 39 -5.97 -22.82 -11.35
C GLN A 39 -5.45 -24.14 -11.94
N ARG A 40 -4.83 -25.03 -11.13
CA ARG A 40 -4.41 -26.36 -11.57
C ARG A 40 -5.61 -27.24 -12.00
N GLN A 41 -6.74 -27.18 -11.29
CA GLN A 41 -7.95 -27.87 -11.67
C GLN A 41 -8.52 -27.33 -12.99
N PHE A 42 -8.51 -26.02 -13.19
CA PHE A 42 -8.93 -25.38 -14.44
C PHE A 42 -8.04 -25.77 -15.63
N SER A 43 -6.71 -25.77 -15.47
CA SER A 43 -5.76 -26.10 -16.55
C SER A 43 -5.91 -27.55 -17.05
N LYS A 44 -6.29 -28.49 -16.17
CA LYS A 44 -6.48 -29.90 -16.49
C LYS A 44 -7.80 -30.21 -17.22
N LYS A 45 -8.71 -29.24 -17.38
CA LYS A 45 -10.02 -29.48 -18.03
C LYS A 45 -9.92 -29.35 -19.55
N VAL A 46 -10.67 -30.18 -20.25
CA VAL A 46 -10.75 -30.19 -21.72
C VAL A 46 -11.23 -28.82 -22.22
N LYS A 47 -10.52 -28.29 -23.24
CA LYS A 47 -10.86 -27.01 -23.86
C LYS A 47 -12.30 -27.00 -24.36
N ASN A 48 -13.00 -25.91 -24.21
CA ASN A 48 -14.38 -25.68 -24.62
C ASN A 48 -15.46 -26.59 -23.96
N SER A 49 -15.11 -27.34 -22.89
CA SER A 49 -16.08 -28.13 -22.16
C SER A 49 -16.85 -27.32 -21.12
N LYS A 50 -18.10 -27.68 -20.84
CA LYS A 50 -18.91 -27.11 -19.74
C LYS A 50 -18.21 -27.23 -18.39
N ASN A 51 -17.43 -28.29 -18.17
CA ASN A 51 -16.66 -28.49 -16.96
C ASN A 51 -15.46 -27.50 -16.83
N LYS A 52 -14.85 -27.12 -17.98
CA LYS A 52 -13.80 -26.08 -17.99
C LYS A 52 -14.40 -24.73 -17.64
N GLU A 53 -15.58 -24.41 -18.18
CA GLU A 53 -16.25 -23.15 -17.86
C GLU A 53 -16.63 -23.07 -16.37
N LYS A 54 -17.18 -24.15 -15.79
CA LYS A 54 -17.44 -24.23 -14.33
C LYS A 54 -16.15 -24.01 -13.51
N ALA A 55 -15.03 -24.59 -13.94
CA ALA A 55 -13.74 -24.41 -13.26
C ALA A 55 -13.22 -22.96 -13.40
N ARG A 56 -13.35 -22.34 -14.58
CA ARG A 56 -13.02 -20.93 -14.83
C ARG A 56 -13.79 -20.00 -13.87
N LEU A 57 -15.10 -20.24 -13.73
CA LEU A 57 -15.94 -19.45 -12.83
C LEU A 57 -15.50 -19.56 -11.36
N LYS A 58 -15.05 -20.73 -10.92
CA LYS A 58 -14.53 -20.90 -9.54
C LYS A 58 -13.26 -20.05 -9.31
N VAL A 59 -12.34 -20.03 -10.29
CA VAL A 59 -11.14 -19.18 -10.22
C VAL A 59 -11.53 -17.70 -10.21
N ALA A 60 -12.39 -17.28 -11.13
CA ALA A 60 -12.85 -15.89 -11.23
C ALA A 60 -13.57 -15.41 -9.96
N LYS A 61 -14.45 -16.23 -9.38
CA LYS A 61 -15.14 -15.90 -8.12
C LYS A 61 -14.14 -15.69 -6.96
N LEU A 62 -13.10 -16.53 -6.85
CA LEU A 62 -12.09 -16.35 -5.81
C LEU A 62 -11.25 -15.10 -6.03
N GLN A 63 -10.83 -14.82 -7.27
CA GLN A 63 -10.08 -13.60 -7.60
C GLN A 63 -10.91 -12.34 -7.31
N ARG A 64 -12.19 -12.34 -7.69
CA ARG A 64 -13.13 -11.24 -7.39
C ARG A 64 -13.28 -11.03 -5.88
N HIS A 65 -13.41 -12.12 -5.13
CA HIS A 65 -13.49 -12.04 -3.66
C HIS A 65 -12.25 -11.38 -3.05
N ILE A 66 -11.05 -11.80 -3.46
CA ILE A 66 -9.78 -11.21 -3.00
C ILE A 66 -9.71 -9.72 -3.37
N SER A 67 -10.10 -9.36 -4.59
CA SER A 67 -10.13 -7.98 -5.05
C SER A 67 -11.10 -7.13 -4.25
N ASN A 68 -12.30 -7.63 -3.99
CA ASN A 68 -13.32 -6.92 -3.20
C ASN A 68 -12.91 -6.71 -1.75
N GLN A 69 -12.27 -7.72 -1.11
CA GLN A 69 -11.74 -7.58 0.24
C GLN A 69 -10.66 -6.49 0.31
N ARG A 70 -9.75 -6.45 -0.67
CA ARG A 70 -8.75 -5.39 -0.76
C ARG A 70 -9.41 -4.02 -0.93
N LEU A 71 -10.34 -3.91 -1.87
CA LEU A 71 -11.04 -2.68 -2.16
C LEU A 71 -11.78 -2.15 -0.90
N ASP A 72 -12.48 -3.01 -0.18
CA ASP A 72 -13.18 -2.65 1.05
C ASP A 72 -12.22 -2.09 2.12
N PHE A 73 -11.08 -2.76 2.32
CA PHE A 73 -10.03 -2.28 3.24
C PHE A 73 -9.51 -0.90 2.83
N LEU A 74 -9.14 -0.73 1.54
CA LEU A 74 -8.61 0.54 1.05
C LEU A 74 -9.64 1.67 1.15
N GLN A 75 -10.90 1.38 0.86
CA GLN A 75 -12.00 2.34 0.96
C GLN A 75 -12.23 2.78 2.41
N LYS A 76 -12.27 1.84 3.35
CA LYS A 76 -12.46 2.14 4.77
C LYS A 76 -11.31 2.97 5.32
N GLU A 77 -10.08 2.57 5.02
CA GLU A 77 -8.89 3.22 5.55
C GLU A 77 -8.70 4.62 4.97
N SER A 78 -8.87 4.80 3.67
CA SER A 78 -8.80 6.14 3.05
C SER A 78 -9.94 7.07 3.52
N THR A 79 -11.13 6.54 3.80
CA THR A 79 -12.23 7.33 4.37
C THR A 79 -11.93 7.73 5.82
N ARG A 80 -11.39 6.81 6.63
CA ARG A 80 -11.01 7.10 8.02
C ARG A 80 -10.03 8.26 8.08
N ILE A 81 -8.95 8.21 7.28
CA ILE A 81 -7.94 9.27 7.24
C ILE A 81 -8.53 10.59 6.74
N ALA A 82 -9.27 10.56 5.62
CA ALA A 82 -9.86 11.78 5.05
C ALA A 82 -10.87 12.47 6.00
N ASN A 83 -11.50 11.71 6.90
CA ASN A 83 -12.39 12.30 7.92
C ASN A 83 -11.61 12.95 9.06
N LEU A 84 -10.48 12.36 9.48
CA LEU A 84 -9.76 12.76 10.69
C LEU A 84 -8.75 13.89 10.46
N TYR A 85 -8.15 13.98 9.26
CA TYR A 85 -7.06 14.90 8.98
C TYR A 85 -7.41 15.88 7.86
N ASP A 86 -6.84 17.08 7.92
CA ASP A 86 -7.06 18.17 6.96
C ASP A 86 -5.98 18.21 5.89
N VAL A 87 -4.76 17.79 6.25
CA VAL A 87 -3.60 17.70 5.35
C VAL A 87 -2.98 16.33 5.49
N VAL A 88 -2.78 15.64 4.37
CA VAL A 88 -2.06 14.36 4.36
C VAL A 88 -0.87 14.45 3.43
N CYS A 89 0.33 14.20 3.99
CA CYS A 89 1.60 14.19 3.28
C CYS A 89 2.04 12.75 3.03
N VAL A 90 2.43 12.44 1.79
CA VAL A 90 2.91 11.10 1.40
C VAL A 90 4.17 11.22 0.56
N GLU A 91 5.00 10.18 0.57
CA GLU A 91 6.13 10.10 -0.36
C GLU A 91 5.65 9.88 -1.80
N ASN A 92 6.31 10.55 -2.75
CA ASN A 92 6.06 10.35 -4.17
C ASN A 92 6.80 9.11 -4.69
N LEU A 93 6.29 7.91 -4.34
CA LEU A 93 6.87 6.62 -4.71
C LEU A 93 6.38 6.15 -6.08
N ASP A 94 7.31 5.65 -6.90
CA ASP A 94 6.96 4.93 -8.12
C ASP A 94 6.54 3.49 -7.80
N MET A 95 5.25 3.31 -7.52
CA MET A 95 4.68 2.00 -7.16
C MET A 95 4.77 0.99 -8.31
N VAL A 96 4.85 1.44 -9.57
CA VAL A 96 5.01 0.56 -10.74
C VAL A 96 6.42 0.01 -10.76
N ALA A 97 7.44 0.86 -10.61
CA ALA A 97 8.82 0.43 -10.49
C ALA A 97 9.01 -0.53 -9.31
N MET A 98 8.44 -0.23 -8.14
CA MET A 98 8.50 -1.07 -6.94
C MET A 98 7.79 -2.43 -7.09
N SER A 99 6.86 -2.57 -8.03
CA SER A 99 6.18 -3.84 -8.33
C SER A 99 7.01 -4.78 -9.19
N ASN A 100 8.10 -4.31 -9.80
CA ASN A 100 8.95 -5.09 -10.68
C ASN A 100 9.75 -6.17 -9.93
N LYS A 101 10.14 -7.24 -10.65
CA LYS A 101 10.90 -8.39 -10.09
C LYS A 101 12.23 -7.99 -9.45
N SER A 102 12.89 -6.96 -9.98
CA SER A 102 14.17 -6.44 -9.48
C SER A 102 14.10 -5.96 -8.00
N PHE A 103 12.96 -5.49 -7.57
CA PHE A 103 12.74 -4.99 -6.20
C PHE A 103 12.42 -6.06 -5.16
N LYS A 104 12.45 -7.37 -5.51
CA LYS A 104 12.14 -8.52 -4.62
C LYS A 104 10.80 -8.44 -3.85
N ASN A 105 10.22 -7.24 -3.70
CA ASN A 105 8.99 -6.93 -2.95
C ASN A 105 7.74 -6.78 -3.85
N GLY A 106 7.86 -6.96 -5.17
CA GLY A 106 6.76 -6.68 -6.12
C GLY A 106 5.43 -7.35 -5.76
N LYS A 107 5.50 -8.59 -5.24
CA LYS A 107 4.30 -9.31 -4.80
C LYS A 107 3.62 -8.67 -3.58
N ALA A 108 4.40 -8.13 -2.65
CA ALA A 108 3.88 -7.41 -1.49
C ALA A 108 3.24 -6.09 -1.93
N THR A 109 3.93 -5.34 -2.78
CA THR A 109 3.46 -4.07 -3.34
C THR A 109 2.12 -4.23 -4.07
N LEU A 110 2.00 -5.26 -4.92
CA LEU A 110 0.75 -5.57 -5.63
C LEU A 110 -0.38 -6.05 -4.70
N ASP A 111 -0.06 -6.86 -3.67
CA ASP A 111 -1.06 -7.34 -2.70
C ASP A 111 -1.57 -6.19 -1.82
N ASN A 112 -0.71 -5.29 -1.41
CA ASN A 112 -1.07 -4.13 -0.59
C ASN A 112 -1.98 -3.15 -1.33
N GLY A 113 -1.75 -2.91 -2.63
CA GLY A 113 -2.54 -1.98 -3.42
C GLY A 113 -2.37 -0.50 -2.98
N TYR A 114 -1.18 -0.13 -2.48
CA TYR A 114 -0.93 1.19 -1.91
C TYR A 114 -1.16 2.34 -2.91
N GLY A 115 -0.81 2.16 -4.19
CA GLY A 115 -1.13 3.16 -5.22
C GLY A 115 -2.63 3.43 -5.38
N MET A 116 -3.47 2.37 -5.30
CA MET A 116 -4.93 2.53 -5.31
C MET A 116 -5.42 3.27 -4.06
N PHE A 117 -4.82 2.99 -2.90
CA PHE A 117 -5.13 3.69 -1.66
C PHE A 117 -4.82 5.19 -1.76
N LEU A 118 -3.64 5.57 -2.29
CA LEU A 118 -3.27 6.97 -2.49
C LEU A 118 -4.26 7.70 -3.41
N ASN A 119 -4.66 7.09 -4.51
CA ASN A 119 -5.67 7.67 -5.40
C ASN A 119 -7.03 7.87 -4.69
N MET A 120 -7.45 6.88 -3.88
CA MET A 120 -8.68 7.00 -3.10
C MET A 120 -8.60 8.09 -2.03
N LEU A 121 -7.46 8.22 -1.38
CA LEU A 121 -7.22 9.23 -0.36
C LEU A 121 -7.19 10.63 -0.97
N GLU A 122 -6.53 10.80 -2.13
CA GLU A 122 -6.42 12.06 -2.85
C GLU A 122 -7.80 12.61 -3.21
N TYR A 123 -8.64 11.86 -3.93
CA TYR A 123 -9.96 12.37 -4.31
C TYR A 123 -10.88 12.61 -3.10
N LYS A 124 -10.78 11.77 -2.05
CA LYS A 124 -11.62 11.95 -0.85
C LYS A 124 -11.24 13.19 -0.03
N LEU A 125 -9.97 13.55 -0.01
CA LEU A 125 -9.52 14.80 0.60
C LEU A 125 -9.97 16.00 -0.24
N GLN A 126 -9.81 15.93 -1.56
CA GLN A 126 -10.27 16.98 -2.49
C GLN A 126 -11.78 17.22 -2.37
N ASP A 127 -12.59 16.15 -2.36
CA ASP A 127 -14.06 16.25 -2.18
C ASP A 127 -14.47 16.92 -0.86
N ARG A 128 -13.58 16.94 0.14
CA ARG A 128 -13.79 17.56 1.45
C ARG A 128 -13.14 18.93 1.60
N GLY A 129 -12.57 19.49 0.52
CA GLY A 129 -11.80 20.74 0.55
C GLY A 129 -10.53 20.66 1.40
N LYS A 130 -9.92 19.45 1.49
CA LYS A 130 -8.70 19.15 2.25
C LYS A 130 -7.51 18.92 1.33
N TYR A 131 -6.31 18.87 1.88
CA TYR A 131 -5.07 18.87 1.12
C TYR A 131 -4.40 17.51 1.10
N PHE A 132 -4.00 17.06 -0.10
CA PHE A 132 -3.14 15.90 -0.34
C PHE A 132 -1.82 16.36 -0.92
N VAL A 133 -0.71 16.11 -0.23
CA VAL A 133 0.63 16.61 -0.58
C VAL A 133 1.55 15.43 -0.88
N LYS A 134 2.09 15.38 -2.09
CA LYS A 134 3.16 14.43 -2.45
C LYS A 134 4.51 15.09 -2.22
N VAL A 135 5.27 14.58 -1.26
CA VAL A 135 6.63 15.05 -0.97
C VAL A 135 7.56 14.55 -2.07
N ASP A 136 8.50 15.40 -2.50
CA ASP A 136 9.47 15.03 -3.52
C ASP A 136 10.26 13.77 -3.11
N LYS A 137 10.44 12.85 -4.06
CA LYS A 137 11.13 11.57 -3.84
C LYS A 137 12.60 11.71 -3.42
N TRP A 138 13.21 12.88 -3.67
CA TRP A 138 14.57 13.20 -3.28
C TRP A 138 14.67 13.92 -1.93
N TYR A 139 13.53 14.19 -1.30
CA TYR A 139 13.51 14.79 0.03
C TYR A 139 14.09 13.82 1.06
N ALA A 140 15.23 14.21 1.64
CA ALA A 140 15.98 13.35 2.54
C ALA A 140 15.38 13.34 3.97
N SER A 141 14.15 12.91 4.12
CA SER A 141 13.39 12.93 5.39
C SER A 141 14.12 12.26 6.54
N SER A 142 14.81 11.15 6.30
CA SER A 142 15.58 10.43 7.32
C SER A 142 16.90 11.12 7.71
N GLN A 143 17.34 12.17 7.00
CA GLN A 143 18.60 12.86 7.22
C GLN A 143 18.42 14.29 7.74
N ILE A 144 17.20 14.73 8.00
CA ILE A 144 16.86 16.10 8.40
C ILE A 144 16.28 16.06 9.81
N CYS A 145 16.83 16.89 10.70
CA CYS A 145 16.29 17.06 12.03
C CYS A 145 14.91 17.72 11.97
N SER A 146 13.90 17.10 12.55
CA SER A 146 12.55 17.63 12.60
C SER A 146 12.41 18.93 13.40
N LYS A 147 13.35 19.20 14.32
CA LYS A 147 13.33 20.38 15.21
C LYS A 147 14.07 21.59 14.62
N CYS A 148 15.29 21.41 14.13
CA CYS A 148 16.14 22.52 13.68
C CYS A 148 16.44 22.52 12.17
N GLY A 149 16.02 21.50 11.42
CA GLY A 149 16.29 21.39 9.99
C GLY A 149 17.74 20.98 9.65
N ASN A 150 18.61 20.76 10.64
CA ASN A 150 19.99 20.35 10.38
C ASN A 150 20.03 19.02 9.61
N LYS A 151 20.88 18.96 8.58
CA LYS A 151 21.00 17.79 7.71
C LYS A 151 22.29 17.02 8.02
N LYS A 152 22.14 15.77 8.46
CA LYS A 152 23.24 14.84 8.73
C LYS A 152 23.02 13.54 7.96
N LYS A 153 24.05 13.09 7.24
CA LYS A 153 23.99 11.79 6.57
C LYS A 153 24.11 10.68 7.62
N ILE A 154 23.13 9.79 7.68
CA ILE A 154 23.12 8.61 8.55
C ILE A 154 23.29 7.35 7.72
N ALA A 155 23.88 6.31 8.31
CA ALA A 155 24.03 5.01 7.65
C ALA A 155 22.68 4.28 7.55
N LEU A 156 22.50 3.40 6.54
CA LEU A 156 21.23 2.69 6.29
C LEU A 156 20.80 1.76 7.44
N ASN A 157 21.72 1.32 8.27
CA ASN A 157 21.48 0.50 9.46
C ASN A 157 21.12 1.32 10.70
N GLU A 158 21.39 2.63 10.70
CA GLU A 158 21.00 3.53 11.78
C GLU A 158 19.50 3.86 11.66
N ARG A 159 18.77 3.70 12.77
CA ARG A 159 17.31 3.92 12.82
C ARG A 159 16.92 5.16 13.63
N ILE A 160 17.88 5.76 14.32
CA ILE A 160 17.65 6.92 15.18
C ILE A 160 18.51 8.06 14.69
N TYR A 161 17.89 9.18 14.39
CA TYR A 161 18.58 10.43 14.07
C TYR A 161 18.89 11.17 15.39
N THR A 162 20.16 11.39 15.69
CA THR A 162 20.60 12.19 16.85
C THR A 162 21.08 13.56 16.38
N CYS A 163 20.61 14.60 17.03
CA CYS A 163 20.96 15.99 16.75
C CYS A 163 21.33 16.73 18.04
N ASP A 164 22.29 17.63 17.96
CA ASP A 164 22.76 18.40 19.10
C ASP A 164 21.73 19.42 19.61
N CYS A 165 20.61 19.58 18.93
CA CYS A 165 19.49 20.45 19.33
C CYS A 165 18.46 19.79 20.26
N TRP A 166 18.71 18.55 20.68
CA TRP A 166 17.86 17.80 21.61
C TRP A 166 18.43 17.82 23.01
#